data_cd5844cbd90e1c2c223fcc31646ed3d1
#
_entry.id   cd5844cbd90e1c2c223fcc31646ed3d1
#
_cell.length_a   1.000
_cell.length_b   1.000
_cell.length_c   1.000
_cell.angle_alpha   90.00
_cell.angle_beta   90.00
_cell.angle_gamma   90.00
#
_symmetry.space_group_name_H-M   'P 1'
#
loop_
_entity.id
_entity.type
_entity.pdbx_description
1 polymer ?
#
loop_
_entity_poly.entity_id
_entity_poly.type
_entity_poly.pdbx_seq_one_letter_code
_entity_poly.pdbx_strand_id
1 'polypeptide(L)'
;MNLDRVLKPGAIAVITGAAGGIGRAAALRCAQLGMKVVLADLPGEQLEAAREAVAHVAADPGDVIAVPTDVSRFEDLQALQARATEAFGTSPALLMNNAGVGLNPGGVAKDLAAWRRLMDINLWGAIHGVQAFLPAMTAARAPAIIVNTGSKQGITTPPGNAAYNVSKAALKTYTEALAHELRNTPGAEAITAHLLIPGFTFTGMTSSASEKPPAAWTPDQVVTFMLESLTRDDFYILCPDNDVARPVDEKRMRWAIGDIIENRPALSRWHPAWKDRFEAFMRE
;
A
#
# COMPACT_ATOMS: atom_id res chain seq x y z
N MET A 1 -14.43 7.12 -11.06
CA MET A 1 -15.26 7.33 -9.83
C MET A 1 -15.21 8.80 -9.41
N ASN A 2 -16.27 9.38 -8.84
CA ASN A 2 -16.16 10.73 -8.25
C ASN A 2 -15.57 10.59 -6.83
N LEU A 3 -14.28 10.91 -6.66
CA LEU A 3 -13.54 10.77 -5.41
C LEU A 3 -14.18 11.57 -4.26
N ASP A 4 -14.74 12.76 -4.56
CA ASP A 4 -15.39 13.62 -3.56
C ASP A 4 -16.67 12.99 -2.94
N ARG A 5 -17.22 11.97 -3.59
CA ARG A 5 -18.35 11.20 -3.02
C ARG A 5 -17.89 10.12 -2.05
N VAL A 6 -16.63 9.72 -2.13
CA VAL A 6 -16.04 8.68 -1.27
C VAL A 6 -15.26 9.31 -0.13
N LEU A 7 -14.29 10.16 -0.45
CA LEU A 7 -13.44 10.85 0.52
C LEU A 7 -14.07 12.20 0.92
N LYS A 8 -15.16 12.14 1.65
CA LYS A 8 -15.95 13.32 2.07
C LYS A 8 -16.00 13.46 3.58
N PRO A 9 -16.32 14.65 4.10
CA PRO A 9 -16.54 14.84 5.53
C PRO A 9 -17.49 13.80 6.14
N GLY A 10 -17.12 13.24 7.28
CA GLY A 10 -17.87 12.21 8.00
C GLY A 10 -17.74 10.78 7.44
N ALA A 11 -17.16 10.57 6.25
CA ALA A 11 -16.85 9.24 5.76
C ALA A 11 -15.68 8.64 6.55
N ILE A 12 -15.60 7.30 6.63
CA ILE A 12 -14.60 6.59 7.45
C ILE A 12 -13.44 6.14 6.59
N ALA A 13 -12.21 6.42 7.06
CA ALA A 13 -10.98 5.83 6.54
C ALA A 13 -10.38 4.88 7.58
N VAL A 14 -10.08 3.64 7.19
CA VAL A 14 -9.34 2.67 7.99
C VAL A 14 -7.97 2.46 7.33
N ILE A 15 -6.89 2.69 8.06
CA ILE A 15 -5.53 2.66 7.53
C ILE A 15 -4.65 1.78 8.41
N THR A 16 -4.08 0.72 7.85
CA THR A 16 -3.09 -0.12 8.54
C THR A 16 -1.66 0.38 8.31
N GLY A 17 -0.77 0.14 9.27
CA GLY A 17 0.58 0.71 9.26
C GLY A 17 0.54 2.24 9.42
N ALA A 18 -0.39 2.74 10.24
CA ALA A 18 -0.71 4.16 10.34
C ALA A 18 0.14 4.93 11.38
N ALA A 19 0.99 4.24 12.14
CA ALA A 19 1.88 4.90 13.11
C ALA A 19 3.01 5.70 12.45
N GLY A 20 3.32 5.43 11.17
CA GLY A 20 4.41 6.11 10.48
C GLY A 20 4.30 6.11 8.95
N GLY A 21 5.28 6.72 8.30
CA GLY A 21 5.45 6.70 6.85
C GLY A 21 4.20 7.09 6.06
N ILE A 22 3.94 6.33 4.99
CA ILE A 22 2.83 6.60 4.08
C ILE A 22 1.47 6.47 4.78
N GLY A 23 1.31 5.50 5.69
CA GLY A 23 0.06 5.31 6.44
C GLY A 23 -0.31 6.51 7.29
N ARG A 24 0.67 7.07 8.05
CA ARG A 24 0.43 8.28 8.84
C ARG A 24 0.13 9.51 7.97
N ALA A 25 0.84 9.67 6.86
CA ALA A 25 0.56 10.75 5.91
C ALA A 25 -0.85 10.65 5.32
N ALA A 26 -1.30 9.42 4.98
CA ALA A 26 -2.65 9.18 4.51
C ALA A 26 -3.70 9.49 5.59
N ALA A 27 -3.45 9.10 6.85
CA ALA A 27 -4.32 9.39 7.98
C ALA A 27 -4.48 10.91 8.20
N LEU A 28 -3.37 11.65 8.20
CA LEU A 28 -3.36 13.12 8.28
C LEU A 28 -4.19 13.73 7.15
N ARG A 29 -4.00 13.26 5.93
CA ARG A 29 -4.74 13.80 4.78
C ARG A 29 -6.23 13.49 4.83
N CYS A 30 -6.62 12.29 5.26
CA CYS A 30 -8.02 11.92 5.47
C CYS A 30 -8.68 12.82 6.54
N ALA A 31 -8.01 13.05 7.66
CA ALA A 31 -8.50 13.95 8.71
C ALA A 31 -8.67 15.39 8.21
N GLN A 32 -7.73 15.92 7.42
CA GLN A 32 -7.84 17.25 6.79
C GLN A 32 -9.00 17.34 5.80
N LEU A 33 -9.43 16.23 5.20
CA LEU A 33 -10.62 16.15 4.35
C LEU A 33 -11.92 16.02 5.18
N GLY A 34 -11.84 16.07 6.50
CA GLY A 34 -12.99 15.94 7.43
C GLY A 34 -13.49 14.51 7.56
N MET A 35 -12.70 13.50 7.18
CA MET A 35 -13.05 12.10 7.36
C MET A 35 -12.83 11.67 8.82
N LYS A 36 -13.59 10.66 9.25
CA LYS A 36 -13.33 9.90 10.46
C LYS A 36 -12.20 8.92 10.20
N VAL A 37 -11.19 8.85 11.08
CA VAL A 37 -9.96 8.10 10.82
C VAL A 37 -9.73 7.04 11.89
N VAL A 38 -9.54 5.80 11.44
CA VAL A 38 -9.11 4.68 12.27
C VAL A 38 -7.66 4.35 11.91
N LEU A 39 -6.75 4.65 12.84
CA LEU A 39 -5.34 4.29 12.72
C LEU A 39 -5.14 2.89 13.31
N ALA A 40 -4.64 1.96 12.50
CA ALA A 40 -4.32 0.60 12.92
C ALA A 40 -2.81 0.35 12.77
N ASP A 41 -2.16 -0.03 13.85
CA ASP A 41 -0.74 -0.40 13.90
C ASP A 41 -0.45 -1.23 15.14
N LEU A 42 0.77 -1.73 15.29
CA LEU A 42 1.20 -2.39 16.50
C LEU A 42 1.04 -1.45 17.72
N PRO A 43 0.72 -2.00 18.91
CA PRO A 43 0.59 -1.19 20.12
C PRO A 43 1.91 -0.50 20.48
N GLY A 44 1.85 0.73 20.95
CA GLY A 44 3.02 1.49 21.41
C GLY A 44 2.88 3.00 21.28
N GLU A 45 3.89 3.70 21.79
CA GLU A 45 3.93 5.17 21.81
C GLU A 45 3.82 5.79 20.41
N GLN A 46 4.33 5.12 19.38
CA GLN A 46 4.28 5.61 18.00
C GLN A 46 2.85 5.69 17.47
N LEU A 47 2.00 4.71 17.80
CA LEU A 47 0.60 4.71 17.40
C LEU A 47 -0.17 5.84 18.10
N GLU A 48 0.05 6.05 19.40
CA GLU A 48 -0.58 7.15 20.14
C GLU A 48 -0.11 8.52 19.66
N ALA A 49 1.18 8.70 19.42
CA ALA A 49 1.71 9.94 18.86
C ALA A 49 1.15 10.22 17.45
N ALA A 50 0.94 9.18 16.64
CA ALA A 50 0.29 9.33 15.34
C ALA A 50 -1.19 9.73 15.50
N ARG A 51 -1.93 9.10 16.43
CA ARG A 51 -3.32 9.46 16.74
C ARG A 51 -3.44 10.93 17.16
N GLU A 52 -2.58 11.38 18.08
CA GLU A 52 -2.58 12.78 18.54
C GLU A 52 -2.30 13.76 17.40
N ALA A 53 -1.30 13.46 16.56
CA ALA A 53 -0.97 14.29 15.41
C ALA A 53 -2.13 14.36 14.40
N VAL A 54 -2.84 13.25 14.16
CA VAL A 54 -4.00 13.21 13.26
C VAL A 54 -5.21 13.91 13.88
N ALA A 55 -5.46 13.71 15.17
CA ALA A 55 -6.54 14.39 15.90
C ALA A 55 -6.35 15.92 15.93
N HIS A 56 -5.11 16.39 15.97
CA HIS A 56 -4.79 17.83 15.94
C HIS A 56 -5.25 18.53 14.65
N VAL A 57 -5.29 17.81 13.52
CA VAL A 57 -5.69 18.36 12.21
C VAL A 57 -7.11 17.99 11.83
N ALA A 58 -7.79 17.15 12.60
CA ALA A 58 -9.18 16.78 12.40
C ALA A 58 -10.12 17.92 12.78
N ALA A 59 -11.29 17.96 12.15
CA ALA A 59 -12.33 18.93 12.51
C ALA A 59 -12.88 18.69 13.93
N ASP A 60 -12.99 17.42 14.31
CA ASP A 60 -13.30 16.97 15.67
C ASP A 60 -12.25 15.93 16.08
N PRO A 61 -11.48 16.14 17.18
CA PRO A 61 -10.55 15.14 17.68
C PRO A 61 -11.20 13.78 17.99
N GLY A 62 -12.48 13.74 18.31
CA GLY A 62 -13.27 12.53 18.54
C GLY A 62 -13.50 11.68 17.27
N ASP A 63 -13.28 12.25 16.09
CA ASP A 63 -13.33 11.53 14.82
C ASP A 63 -12.05 10.71 14.52
N VAL A 64 -11.10 10.65 15.46
CA VAL A 64 -9.82 9.93 15.28
C VAL A 64 -9.60 8.93 16.41
N ILE A 65 -9.55 7.66 16.05
CA ILE A 65 -9.25 6.58 16.99
C ILE A 65 -8.02 5.78 16.55
N ALA A 66 -7.27 5.28 17.54
CA ALA A 66 -6.21 4.31 17.32
C ALA A 66 -6.66 2.93 17.81
N VAL A 67 -6.36 1.91 17.03
CA VAL A 67 -6.69 0.51 17.36
C VAL A 67 -5.42 -0.32 17.23
N PRO A 68 -4.87 -0.84 18.34
CA PRO A 68 -3.75 -1.78 18.31
C PRO A 68 -4.10 -3.00 17.44
N THR A 69 -3.25 -3.28 16.44
CA THR A 69 -3.55 -4.30 15.43
C THR A 69 -2.26 -4.92 14.90
N ASP A 70 -2.09 -6.23 15.03
CA ASP A 70 -1.10 -7.00 14.27
C ASP A 70 -1.78 -7.58 13.03
N VAL A 71 -1.46 -7.02 11.85
CA VAL A 71 -2.09 -7.42 10.58
C VAL A 71 -1.80 -8.87 10.18
N SER A 72 -0.77 -9.50 10.76
CA SER A 72 -0.47 -10.93 10.53
C SER A 72 -1.51 -11.85 11.17
N ARG A 73 -2.36 -11.33 12.06
CA ARG A 73 -3.40 -12.06 12.79
C ARG A 73 -4.78 -11.66 12.29
N PHE A 74 -5.52 -12.59 11.72
CA PHE A 74 -6.85 -12.32 11.20
C PHE A 74 -7.82 -11.82 12.28
N GLU A 75 -7.73 -12.38 13.50
CA GLU A 75 -8.56 -12.00 14.63
C GLU A 75 -8.39 -10.52 15.00
N ASP A 76 -7.18 -9.98 14.86
CA ASP A 76 -6.92 -8.55 15.11
C ASP A 76 -7.62 -7.67 14.05
N LEU A 77 -7.68 -8.10 12.79
CA LEU A 77 -8.41 -7.39 11.73
C LEU A 77 -9.93 -7.47 11.92
N GLN A 78 -10.44 -8.58 12.42
CA GLN A 78 -11.85 -8.69 12.81
C GLN A 78 -12.17 -7.75 13.98
N ALA A 79 -11.32 -7.70 15.01
CA ALA A 79 -11.44 -6.77 16.12
C ALA A 79 -11.35 -5.29 15.65
N LEU A 80 -10.44 -4.97 14.74
CA LEU A 80 -10.32 -3.64 14.12
C LEU A 80 -11.64 -3.24 13.43
N GLN A 81 -12.22 -4.15 12.62
CA GLN A 81 -13.49 -3.91 11.96
C GLN A 81 -14.63 -3.66 12.94
N ALA A 82 -14.72 -4.49 14.00
CA ALA A 82 -15.71 -4.33 15.05
C ALA A 82 -15.58 -2.98 15.78
N ARG A 83 -14.36 -2.57 16.13
CA ARG A 83 -14.08 -1.29 16.79
C ARG A 83 -14.39 -0.09 15.89
N ALA A 84 -14.06 -0.16 14.59
CA ALA A 84 -14.41 0.89 13.64
C ALA A 84 -15.92 1.06 13.51
N THR A 85 -16.66 -0.05 13.47
CA THR A 85 -18.13 -0.04 13.40
C THR A 85 -18.76 0.45 14.70
N GLU A 86 -18.26 0.04 15.86
CA GLU A 86 -18.73 0.53 17.16
C GLU A 86 -18.54 2.03 17.32
N ALA A 87 -17.37 2.55 16.91
CA ALA A 87 -17.05 3.96 17.04
C ALA A 87 -17.86 4.86 16.09
N PHE A 88 -18.10 4.40 14.86
CA PHE A 88 -18.60 5.29 13.80
C PHE A 88 -19.89 4.81 13.10
N GLY A 89 -20.37 3.62 13.46
CA GLY A 89 -21.73 3.15 13.09
C GLY A 89 -21.91 2.67 11.64
N THR A 90 -20.86 2.69 10.80
CA THR A 90 -20.96 2.28 9.40
C THR A 90 -19.66 1.67 8.89
N SER A 91 -19.68 1.11 7.67
CA SER A 91 -18.49 0.57 6.99
C SER A 91 -17.59 1.70 6.47
N PRO A 92 -16.27 1.44 6.31
CA PRO A 92 -15.36 2.43 5.77
C PRO A 92 -15.63 2.72 4.28
N ALA A 93 -15.46 3.99 3.91
CA ALA A 93 -15.39 4.44 2.53
C ALA A 93 -13.98 4.26 1.95
N LEU A 94 -12.95 4.26 2.80
CA LEU A 94 -11.56 3.95 2.42
C LEU A 94 -11.00 2.87 3.36
N LEU A 95 -10.56 1.76 2.78
CA LEU A 95 -9.69 0.77 3.42
C LEU A 95 -8.31 0.84 2.78
N MET A 96 -7.29 1.26 3.53
CA MET A 96 -5.91 1.26 3.07
C MET A 96 -5.09 0.20 3.79
N ASN A 97 -4.84 -0.92 3.12
CA ASN A 97 -3.93 -1.98 3.56
C ASN A 97 -2.50 -1.55 3.23
N ASN A 98 -1.87 -0.87 4.18
CA ASN A 98 -0.57 -0.25 3.98
C ASN A 98 0.52 -0.84 4.89
N ALA A 99 0.17 -1.51 5.98
CA ALA A 99 1.13 -2.15 6.86
C ALA A 99 2.11 -3.05 6.08
N GLY A 100 3.38 -2.95 6.42
CA GLY A 100 4.42 -3.73 5.76
C GLY A 100 5.78 -3.57 6.41
N VAL A 101 6.67 -4.51 6.15
CA VAL A 101 8.04 -4.54 6.66
C VAL A 101 9.04 -4.86 5.55
N GLY A 102 10.26 -4.35 5.71
CA GLY A 102 11.38 -4.59 4.80
C GLY A 102 12.37 -5.64 5.30
N LEU A 103 11.90 -6.65 6.06
CA LEU A 103 12.78 -7.72 6.55
C LEU A 103 13.56 -8.35 5.39
N ASN A 104 14.86 -8.58 5.60
CA ASN A 104 15.71 -9.25 4.62
C ASN A 104 16.25 -10.55 5.22
N PRO A 105 15.77 -11.72 4.75
CA PRO A 105 16.28 -13.02 5.20
C PRO A 105 17.74 -13.30 4.82
N GLY A 106 18.38 -12.45 4.03
CA GLY A 106 19.77 -12.62 3.61
C GLY A 106 19.98 -13.60 2.46
N GLY A 107 18.92 -14.08 1.80
CA GLY A 107 18.98 -14.93 0.61
C GLY A 107 17.78 -15.87 0.47
N VAL A 108 17.65 -16.50 -0.70
CA VAL A 108 16.48 -17.33 -1.05
C VAL A 108 16.34 -18.61 -0.20
N ALA A 109 17.44 -19.13 0.34
CA ALA A 109 17.47 -20.35 1.15
C ALA A 109 17.86 -20.09 2.61
N LYS A 110 17.73 -18.86 3.09
CA LYS A 110 18.08 -18.47 4.46
C LYS A 110 16.86 -18.01 5.23
N ASP A 111 16.95 -18.07 6.55
CA ASP A 111 15.99 -17.55 7.53
C ASP A 111 14.51 -17.73 7.14
N LEU A 112 14.03 -18.98 7.18
CA LEU A 112 12.64 -19.30 6.87
C LEU A 112 11.64 -18.58 7.79
N ALA A 113 12.03 -18.27 9.03
CA ALA A 113 11.15 -17.55 9.95
C ALA A 113 10.95 -16.09 9.51
N ALA A 114 12.02 -15.40 9.08
CA ALA A 114 11.91 -14.07 8.50
C ALA A 114 11.11 -14.07 7.19
N TRP A 115 11.25 -15.10 6.33
CA TRP A 115 10.43 -15.27 5.13
C TRP A 115 8.94 -15.35 5.48
N ARG A 116 8.57 -16.22 6.42
CA ARG A 116 7.17 -16.38 6.85
C ARG A 116 6.63 -15.09 7.43
N ARG A 117 7.35 -14.50 8.39
CA ARG A 117 6.91 -13.24 9.02
C ARG A 117 6.69 -12.12 8.00
N LEU A 118 7.57 -12.02 7.00
CA LEU A 118 7.42 -11.00 5.95
C LEU A 118 6.16 -11.26 5.11
N MET A 119 5.91 -12.51 4.72
CA MET A 119 4.71 -12.89 3.98
C MET A 119 3.44 -12.67 4.81
N ASP A 120 3.46 -13.02 6.10
CA ASP A 120 2.32 -12.85 7.00
C ASP A 120 1.92 -11.38 7.14
N ILE A 121 2.90 -10.47 7.16
CA ILE A 121 2.63 -9.03 7.26
C ILE A 121 2.30 -8.44 5.90
N ASN A 122 3.18 -8.59 4.89
CA ASN A 122 3.11 -7.85 3.64
C ASN A 122 2.04 -8.35 2.66
N LEU A 123 1.67 -9.63 2.74
CA LEU A 123 0.66 -10.24 1.88
C LEU A 123 -0.61 -10.60 2.68
N TRP A 124 -0.46 -11.47 3.68
CA TRP A 124 -1.61 -11.91 4.45
C TRP A 124 -2.29 -10.76 5.20
N GLY A 125 -1.53 -9.77 5.68
CA GLY A 125 -2.11 -8.58 6.31
C GLY A 125 -3.10 -7.85 5.42
N ALA A 126 -2.81 -7.70 4.12
CA ALA A 126 -3.73 -7.10 3.18
C ALA A 126 -4.93 -8.01 2.86
N ILE A 127 -4.71 -9.32 2.73
CA ILE A 127 -5.77 -10.31 2.54
C ILE A 127 -6.72 -10.30 3.74
N HIS A 128 -6.19 -10.33 4.96
CA HIS A 128 -6.97 -10.24 6.20
C HIS A 128 -7.81 -8.96 6.26
N GLY A 129 -7.21 -7.81 5.90
CA GLY A 129 -7.92 -6.53 5.84
C GLY A 129 -9.13 -6.60 4.89
N VAL A 130 -8.93 -7.10 3.68
CA VAL A 130 -10.02 -7.27 2.72
C VAL A 130 -11.09 -8.24 3.27
N GLN A 131 -10.70 -9.38 3.80
CA GLN A 131 -11.65 -10.39 4.31
C GLN A 131 -12.45 -9.88 5.51
N ALA A 132 -11.85 -9.06 6.38
CA ALA A 132 -12.53 -8.50 7.54
C ALA A 132 -13.53 -7.38 7.16
N PHE A 133 -13.20 -6.55 6.19
CA PHE A 133 -13.96 -5.33 5.89
C PHE A 133 -14.91 -5.47 4.69
N LEU A 134 -14.54 -6.22 3.64
CA LEU A 134 -15.30 -6.30 2.40
C LEU A 134 -16.76 -6.76 2.60
N PRO A 135 -17.10 -7.73 3.47
CA PRO A 135 -18.49 -8.11 3.68
C PRO A 135 -19.38 -6.94 4.14
N ALA A 136 -18.90 -6.13 5.09
CA ALA A 136 -19.63 -4.95 5.57
C ALA A 136 -19.69 -3.84 4.51
N MET A 137 -18.60 -3.62 3.76
CA MET A 137 -18.55 -2.66 2.64
C MET A 137 -19.55 -3.03 1.54
N THR A 138 -19.63 -4.31 1.18
CA THR A 138 -20.60 -4.83 0.18
C THR A 138 -22.03 -4.68 0.68
N ALA A 139 -22.30 -5.01 1.95
CA ALA A 139 -23.62 -4.89 2.53
C ALA A 139 -24.11 -3.42 2.58
N ALA A 140 -23.21 -2.46 2.74
CA ALA A 140 -23.51 -1.04 2.75
C ALA A 140 -23.97 -0.49 1.39
N ARG A 141 -23.61 -1.16 0.28
CA ARG A 141 -23.91 -0.74 -1.11
C ARG A 141 -23.57 0.72 -1.41
N ALA A 142 -22.56 1.23 -0.74
CA ALA A 142 -22.07 2.60 -0.89
C ALA A 142 -20.74 2.62 -1.65
N PRO A 143 -20.42 3.71 -2.36
CA PRO A 143 -19.12 3.87 -2.98
C PRO A 143 -17.99 3.77 -1.95
N ALA A 144 -17.00 2.92 -2.24
CA ALA A 144 -15.86 2.70 -1.37
C ALA A 144 -14.59 2.34 -2.17
N ILE A 145 -13.45 2.57 -1.56
CA ILE A 145 -12.12 2.36 -2.15
C ILE A 145 -11.31 1.44 -1.25
N ILE A 146 -10.68 0.44 -1.84
CA ILE A 146 -9.65 -0.37 -1.21
C ILE A 146 -8.32 -0.04 -1.88
N VAL A 147 -7.32 0.37 -1.09
CA VAL A 147 -5.95 0.62 -1.57
C VAL A 147 -5.01 -0.37 -0.92
N ASN A 148 -4.32 -1.19 -1.72
CA ASN A 148 -3.25 -2.06 -1.25
C ASN A 148 -1.89 -1.46 -1.61
N THR A 149 -0.99 -1.33 -0.63
CA THR A 149 0.34 -0.74 -0.84
C THR A 149 1.34 -1.78 -1.32
N GLY A 150 1.56 -1.79 -2.62
CA GLY A 150 2.57 -2.58 -3.32
C GLY A 150 3.99 -1.99 -3.24
N SER A 151 4.76 -2.20 -4.29
CA SER A 151 6.10 -1.62 -4.49
C SER A 151 6.56 -1.83 -5.94
N LYS A 152 7.41 -0.96 -6.48
CA LYS A 152 8.15 -1.21 -7.75
C LYS A 152 8.93 -2.53 -7.72
N GLN A 153 9.40 -2.95 -6.54
CA GLN A 153 10.09 -4.23 -6.35
C GLN A 153 9.21 -5.46 -6.60
N GLY A 154 7.89 -5.34 -6.47
CA GLY A 154 6.94 -6.40 -6.85
C GLY A 154 6.73 -6.54 -8.36
N ILE A 155 7.31 -5.65 -9.18
CA ILE A 155 7.18 -5.65 -10.64
C ILE A 155 8.50 -6.03 -11.31
N THR A 156 9.58 -5.31 -10.99
CA THR A 156 10.90 -5.49 -11.63
C THR A 156 11.85 -6.39 -10.83
N THR A 157 11.46 -6.81 -9.65
CA THR A 157 12.11 -7.81 -8.80
C THR A 157 13.64 -7.69 -8.68
N PRO A 158 14.21 -6.53 -8.28
CA PRO A 158 15.65 -6.33 -8.23
C PRO A 158 16.32 -7.33 -7.27
N PRO A 159 17.55 -7.78 -7.53
CA PRO A 159 18.31 -8.59 -6.58
C PRO A 159 18.47 -7.89 -5.22
N GLY A 160 18.62 -8.69 -4.15
CA GLY A 160 18.91 -8.20 -2.80
C GLY A 160 17.91 -8.62 -1.73
N ASN A 161 16.60 -8.52 -1.97
CA ASN A 161 15.57 -8.98 -1.03
C ASN A 161 14.47 -9.77 -1.75
N ALA A 162 14.72 -11.05 -2.01
CA ALA A 162 13.78 -11.91 -2.72
C ALA A 162 12.44 -12.08 -1.98
N ALA A 163 12.46 -12.16 -0.65
CA ALA A 163 11.24 -12.31 0.13
C ALA A 163 10.32 -11.10 -0.02
N TYR A 164 10.87 -9.89 0.04
CA TYR A 164 10.12 -8.67 -0.18
C TYR A 164 9.54 -8.60 -1.60
N ASN A 165 10.36 -8.91 -2.61
CA ASN A 165 9.92 -8.96 -4.01
C ASN A 165 8.74 -9.91 -4.20
N VAL A 166 8.85 -11.14 -3.66
CA VAL A 166 7.78 -12.16 -3.72
C VAL A 166 6.50 -11.65 -3.06
N SER A 167 6.59 -11.07 -1.85
CA SER A 167 5.42 -10.57 -1.15
C SER A 167 4.69 -9.46 -1.93
N LYS A 168 5.45 -8.53 -2.53
CA LYS A 168 4.87 -7.42 -3.28
C LYS A 168 4.38 -7.82 -4.69
N ALA A 169 5.00 -8.82 -5.31
CA ALA A 169 4.50 -9.44 -6.55
C ALA A 169 3.19 -10.20 -6.30
N ALA A 170 3.11 -10.98 -5.23
CA ALA A 170 1.89 -11.68 -4.82
C ALA A 170 0.76 -10.70 -4.49
N LEU A 171 1.06 -9.60 -3.76
CA LEU A 171 0.08 -8.57 -3.45
C LEU A 171 -0.46 -7.86 -4.69
N LYS A 172 0.39 -7.62 -5.70
CA LYS A 172 -0.03 -7.10 -7.01
C LYS A 172 -1.08 -8.03 -7.62
N THR A 173 -0.76 -9.31 -7.78
CA THR A 173 -1.65 -10.31 -8.38
C THR A 173 -2.97 -10.44 -7.58
N TYR A 174 -2.89 -10.44 -6.25
CA TYR A 174 -4.07 -10.45 -5.39
C TYR A 174 -4.96 -9.22 -5.62
N THR A 175 -4.37 -8.03 -5.74
CA THR A 175 -5.14 -6.78 -5.95
C THR A 175 -5.80 -6.76 -7.33
N GLU A 176 -5.16 -7.30 -8.35
CA GLU A 176 -5.73 -7.48 -9.70
C GLU A 176 -6.94 -8.42 -9.67
N ALA A 177 -6.83 -9.56 -8.97
CA ALA A 177 -7.93 -10.50 -8.79
C ALA A 177 -9.09 -9.84 -8.02
N LEU A 178 -8.80 -9.14 -6.91
CA LEU A 178 -9.80 -8.42 -6.14
C LEU A 178 -10.56 -7.40 -7.00
N ALA A 179 -9.87 -6.59 -7.78
CA ALA A 179 -10.50 -5.60 -8.65
C ALA A 179 -11.38 -6.27 -9.72
N HIS A 180 -10.99 -7.45 -10.22
CA HIS A 180 -11.80 -8.22 -11.14
C HIS A 180 -13.07 -8.77 -10.46
N GLU A 181 -12.94 -9.34 -9.28
CA GLU A 181 -14.07 -9.90 -8.53
C GLU A 181 -15.08 -8.83 -8.15
N LEU A 182 -14.63 -7.68 -7.63
CA LEU A 182 -15.52 -6.57 -7.25
C LEU A 182 -16.43 -6.13 -8.42
N ARG A 183 -15.89 -6.03 -9.63
CA ARG A 183 -16.67 -5.65 -10.82
C ARG A 183 -17.73 -6.68 -11.19
N ASN A 184 -17.59 -7.94 -10.79
CA ASN A 184 -18.45 -9.05 -11.16
C ASN A 184 -19.28 -9.59 -9.99
N THR A 185 -19.16 -8.98 -8.80
CA THR A 185 -19.89 -9.41 -7.60
C THR A 185 -21.12 -8.50 -7.37
N PRO A 186 -22.35 -9.05 -7.42
CA PRO A 186 -23.55 -8.26 -7.16
C PRO A 186 -23.51 -7.57 -5.79
N GLY A 187 -23.72 -6.26 -5.78
CA GLY A 187 -23.68 -5.42 -4.60
C GLY A 187 -22.30 -4.83 -4.25
N ALA A 188 -21.23 -5.24 -4.94
CA ALA A 188 -19.89 -4.69 -4.78
C ALA A 188 -19.47 -3.75 -5.93
N GLU A 189 -20.36 -3.48 -6.90
CA GLU A 189 -20.03 -2.72 -8.13
C GLU A 189 -19.58 -1.27 -7.85
N ALA A 190 -19.94 -0.74 -6.68
CA ALA A 190 -19.53 0.60 -6.24
C ALA A 190 -18.21 0.61 -5.46
N ILE A 191 -17.61 -0.56 -5.21
CA ILE A 191 -16.33 -0.70 -4.51
C ILE A 191 -15.22 -0.86 -5.56
N THR A 192 -14.16 -0.07 -5.47
CA THR A 192 -12.98 -0.21 -6.32
C THR A 192 -11.76 -0.63 -5.53
N ALA A 193 -10.88 -1.40 -6.16
CA ALA A 193 -9.57 -1.74 -5.60
C ALA A 193 -8.47 -1.12 -6.45
N HIS A 194 -7.42 -0.62 -5.80
CA HIS A 194 -6.29 0.06 -6.41
C HIS A 194 -4.98 -0.44 -5.81
N LEU A 195 -3.95 -0.51 -6.62
CA LEU A 195 -2.59 -0.87 -6.21
C LEU A 195 -1.72 0.39 -6.15
N LEU A 196 -1.40 0.85 -4.94
CA LEU A 196 -0.41 1.91 -4.74
C LEU A 196 1.00 1.30 -4.88
N ILE A 197 1.82 1.86 -5.77
CA ILE A 197 3.15 1.36 -6.11
C ILE A 197 4.18 2.45 -5.83
N PRO A 198 4.61 2.64 -4.57
CA PRO A 198 5.61 3.65 -4.24
C PRO A 198 6.97 3.35 -4.88
N GLY A 199 7.67 4.42 -5.28
CA GLY A 199 9.09 4.41 -5.54
C GLY A 199 9.90 4.50 -4.24
N PHE A 200 11.13 5.03 -4.33
CA PHE A 200 11.92 5.27 -3.14
C PHE A 200 11.28 6.37 -2.29
N THR A 201 10.74 5.99 -1.15
CA THR A 201 10.05 6.88 -0.20
C THR A 201 10.80 6.89 1.12
N PHE A 202 11.08 8.07 1.66
CA PHE A 202 11.75 8.25 2.94
C PHE A 202 10.80 7.91 4.10
N THR A 203 10.99 6.73 4.68
CA THR A 203 10.22 6.21 5.82
C THR A 203 11.18 5.47 6.76
N GLY A 204 10.74 5.17 7.97
CA GLY A 204 11.52 4.34 8.90
C GLY A 204 11.84 2.93 8.38
N MET A 205 11.10 2.44 7.38
CA MET A 205 11.37 1.15 6.73
C MET A 205 12.54 1.25 5.72
N THR A 206 12.67 2.37 5.03
CA THR A 206 13.56 2.50 3.86
C THR A 206 14.88 3.20 4.17
N SER A 207 14.95 3.91 5.29
CA SER A 207 16.17 4.63 5.69
C SER A 207 16.25 4.78 7.20
N SER A 208 17.44 4.51 7.74
CA SER A 208 17.83 4.86 9.11
C SER A 208 18.52 6.24 9.19
N ALA A 209 18.67 6.93 8.06
CA ALA A 209 19.28 8.26 8.02
C ALA A 209 18.39 9.29 8.74
N SER A 210 18.99 10.27 9.37
CA SER A 210 18.29 11.41 10.00
C SER A 210 17.73 12.39 8.97
N GLU A 211 18.31 12.42 7.76
CA GLU A 211 17.90 13.31 6.68
C GLU A 211 17.41 12.54 5.47
N LYS A 212 16.40 13.11 4.80
CA LYS A 212 15.82 12.53 3.59
C LYS A 212 16.84 12.53 2.44
N PRO A 213 17.17 11.35 1.86
CA PRO A 213 17.99 11.29 0.65
C PRO A 213 17.36 12.11 -0.49
N PRO A 214 18.16 12.81 -1.33
CA PRO A 214 17.65 13.59 -2.46
C PRO A 214 16.76 12.79 -3.41
N ALA A 215 17.10 11.54 -3.67
CA ALA A 215 16.36 10.62 -4.53
C ALA A 215 14.97 10.25 -4.01
N ALA A 216 14.76 10.28 -2.68
CA ALA A 216 13.52 9.82 -2.08
C ALA A 216 12.40 10.86 -2.13
N TRP A 217 11.17 10.39 -2.36
CA TRP A 217 9.97 11.17 -2.05
C TRP A 217 9.66 11.17 -0.55
N THR A 218 8.91 12.17 -0.11
CA THR A 218 8.27 12.14 1.21
C THR A 218 7.00 11.29 1.17
N PRO A 219 6.51 10.78 2.33
CA PRO A 219 5.19 10.15 2.42
C PRO A 219 4.06 11.03 1.90
N ASP A 220 4.09 12.34 2.15
CA ASP A 220 3.07 13.29 1.68
C ASP A 220 3.02 13.39 0.14
N GLN A 221 4.18 13.36 -0.53
CA GLN A 221 4.24 13.32 -2.00
C GLN A 221 3.57 12.06 -2.55
N VAL A 222 3.79 10.90 -1.90
CA VAL A 222 3.14 9.63 -2.29
C VAL A 222 1.62 9.72 -2.10
N VAL A 223 1.15 10.26 -0.97
CA VAL A 223 -0.29 10.39 -0.70
C VAL A 223 -0.96 11.39 -1.63
N THR A 224 -0.32 12.53 -1.92
CA THR A 224 -0.83 13.51 -2.89
C THR A 224 -0.99 12.86 -4.26
N PHE A 225 0.04 12.17 -4.74
CA PHE A 225 0.00 11.46 -6.03
C PHE A 225 -1.05 10.35 -6.04
N MET A 226 -1.23 9.62 -4.93
CA MET A 226 -2.29 8.62 -4.78
C MET A 226 -3.68 9.24 -4.98
N LEU A 227 -3.97 10.35 -4.30
CA LEU A 227 -5.27 11.00 -4.41
C LEU A 227 -5.55 11.54 -5.83
N GLU A 228 -4.55 12.14 -6.46
CA GLU A 228 -4.65 12.59 -7.86
C GLU A 228 -4.91 11.40 -8.80
N SER A 229 -4.23 10.28 -8.60
CA SER A 229 -4.42 9.06 -9.38
C SER A 229 -5.81 8.44 -9.17
N LEU A 230 -6.30 8.42 -7.94
CA LEU A 230 -7.66 7.98 -7.62
C LEU A 230 -8.73 8.86 -8.29
N THR A 231 -8.48 10.16 -8.45
CA THR A 231 -9.38 11.06 -9.19
C THR A 231 -9.50 10.68 -10.67
N ARG A 232 -8.43 10.12 -11.26
CA ARG A 232 -8.39 9.60 -12.63
C ARG A 232 -8.86 8.15 -12.76
N ASP A 233 -9.22 7.51 -11.64
CA ASP A 233 -9.57 6.09 -11.56
C ASP A 233 -8.41 5.14 -11.95
N ASP A 234 -7.15 5.57 -11.70
CA ASP A 234 -5.96 4.77 -12.00
C ASP A 234 -5.91 3.53 -11.09
N PHE A 235 -5.95 2.31 -11.67
CA PHE A 235 -5.77 1.08 -10.89
C PHE A 235 -4.32 0.92 -10.40
N TYR A 236 -3.35 1.11 -11.31
CA TYR A 236 -1.92 1.07 -10.97
C TYR A 236 -1.42 2.48 -10.66
N ILE A 237 -1.35 2.80 -9.37
CA ILE A 237 -0.85 4.10 -8.90
C ILE A 237 0.67 4.03 -8.82
N LEU A 238 1.35 4.10 -9.97
CA LEU A 238 2.80 3.99 -10.08
C LEU A 238 3.46 5.33 -9.78
N CYS A 239 3.90 5.49 -8.52
CA CYS A 239 4.58 6.71 -8.08
C CYS A 239 5.99 6.78 -8.68
N PRO A 240 6.38 7.89 -9.30
CA PRO A 240 7.80 8.17 -9.56
C PRO A 240 8.55 8.38 -8.25
N ASP A 241 9.85 8.62 -8.35
CA ASP A 241 10.68 9.22 -7.31
C ASP A 241 11.59 10.27 -7.96
N ASN A 242 12.44 10.96 -7.18
CA ASN A 242 13.21 12.07 -7.74
C ASN A 242 14.24 11.64 -8.78
N ASP A 243 14.74 10.39 -8.69
CA ASP A 243 15.75 9.85 -9.62
C ASP A 243 15.11 9.03 -10.76
N VAL A 244 13.89 8.53 -10.56
CA VAL A 244 13.24 7.59 -11.48
C VAL A 244 11.86 8.10 -11.89
N ALA A 245 11.85 8.84 -13.00
CA ALA A 245 10.64 9.30 -13.64
C ALA A 245 9.83 8.14 -14.27
N ARG A 246 8.55 8.34 -14.49
CA ARG A 246 7.62 7.37 -15.08
C ARG A 246 8.13 6.68 -16.36
N PRO A 247 8.71 7.35 -17.36
CA PRO A 247 9.24 6.71 -18.57
C PRO A 247 10.37 5.72 -18.29
N VAL A 248 11.20 5.99 -17.27
CA VAL A 248 12.29 5.10 -16.85
C VAL A 248 11.72 3.80 -16.26
N ASP A 249 10.69 3.92 -15.40
CA ASP A 249 10.01 2.75 -14.85
C ASP A 249 9.34 1.91 -15.96
N GLU A 250 8.69 2.54 -16.92
CA GLU A 250 8.05 1.85 -18.05
C GLU A 250 9.06 1.06 -18.89
N LYS A 251 10.22 1.65 -19.21
CA LYS A 251 11.31 0.94 -19.89
C LYS A 251 11.81 -0.26 -19.08
N ARG A 252 12.02 -0.08 -17.77
CA ARG A 252 12.43 -1.17 -16.88
C ARG A 252 11.41 -2.33 -16.84
N MET A 253 10.12 -2.01 -16.82
CA MET A 253 9.05 -3.02 -16.86
C MET A 253 8.99 -3.73 -18.22
N ARG A 254 9.08 -3.00 -19.34
CA ARG A 254 9.14 -3.58 -20.67
C ARG A 254 10.35 -4.51 -20.81
N TRP A 255 11.50 -4.12 -20.27
CA TRP A 255 12.69 -4.99 -20.25
C TRP A 255 12.42 -6.25 -19.45
N ALA A 256 11.88 -6.12 -18.22
CA ALA A 256 11.64 -7.27 -17.33
C ALA A 256 10.65 -8.28 -17.94
N ILE A 257 9.55 -7.83 -18.54
CA ILE A 257 8.61 -8.75 -19.21
C ILE A 257 9.21 -9.36 -20.49
N GLY A 258 10.12 -8.65 -21.15
CA GLY A 258 10.86 -9.15 -22.29
C GLY A 258 11.76 -10.35 -21.96
N ASP A 259 12.17 -10.53 -20.70
CA ASP A 259 12.89 -11.74 -20.28
C ASP A 259 12.04 -12.99 -20.50
N ILE A 260 10.74 -12.90 -20.26
CA ILE A 260 9.80 -13.99 -20.48
C ILE A 260 9.46 -14.14 -21.97
N ILE A 261 9.16 -13.06 -22.66
CA ILE A 261 8.71 -13.07 -24.06
C ILE A 261 9.80 -13.62 -24.97
N GLU A 262 11.05 -13.23 -24.76
CA GLU A 262 12.21 -13.57 -25.60
C GLU A 262 13.01 -14.74 -25.03
N ASN A 263 12.59 -15.33 -23.90
CA ASN A 263 13.31 -16.37 -23.17
C ASN A 263 14.78 -15.99 -22.87
N ARG A 264 14.98 -14.76 -22.41
CA ARG A 264 16.26 -14.25 -21.94
C ARG A 264 16.61 -14.84 -20.57
N PRO A 265 17.88 -14.77 -20.12
CA PRO A 265 18.22 -15.17 -18.76
C PRO A 265 17.38 -14.42 -17.72
N ALA A 266 16.95 -15.11 -16.66
CA ALA A 266 16.20 -14.51 -15.58
C ALA A 266 16.95 -13.28 -15.01
N LEU A 267 16.22 -12.18 -14.80
CA LEU A 267 16.76 -10.92 -14.29
C LEU A 267 17.90 -10.38 -15.18
N SER A 268 17.73 -10.46 -16.51
CA SER A 268 18.74 -10.10 -17.49
C SER A 268 19.29 -8.68 -17.32
N ARG A 269 18.51 -7.75 -16.76
CA ARG A 269 18.98 -6.41 -16.40
C ARG A 269 20.22 -6.41 -15.51
N TRP A 270 20.39 -7.41 -14.65
CA TRP A 270 21.52 -7.54 -13.72
C TRP A 270 22.51 -8.65 -14.14
N HIS A 271 22.25 -9.30 -15.28
CA HIS A 271 23.15 -10.34 -15.81
C HIS A 271 24.35 -9.68 -16.52
N PRO A 272 25.60 -10.02 -16.17
CA PRO A 272 26.78 -9.35 -16.72
C PRO A 272 26.84 -9.30 -18.24
N ALA A 273 26.48 -10.40 -18.94
CA ALA A 273 26.48 -10.45 -20.40
C ALA A 273 25.34 -9.65 -21.08
N TRP A 274 24.40 -9.10 -20.32
CA TRP A 274 23.27 -8.32 -20.85
C TRP A 274 23.32 -6.85 -20.48
N LYS A 275 24.32 -6.43 -19.73
CA LYS A 275 24.47 -5.04 -19.26
C LYS A 275 24.42 -4.03 -20.40
N ASP A 276 25.26 -4.21 -21.41
CA ASP A 276 25.36 -3.27 -22.54
C ASP A 276 24.07 -3.21 -23.36
N ARG A 277 23.38 -4.34 -23.52
CA ARG A 277 22.07 -4.41 -24.19
C ARG A 277 20.99 -3.69 -23.40
N PHE A 278 20.97 -3.86 -22.08
CA PHE A 278 20.05 -3.12 -21.22
C PHE A 278 20.31 -1.61 -21.27
N GLU A 279 21.58 -1.19 -21.20
CA GLU A 279 21.93 0.23 -21.29
C GLU A 279 21.58 0.84 -22.65
N ALA A 280 21.75 0.09 -23.75
CA ALA A 280 21.32 0.52 -25.08
C ALA A 280 19.79 0.72 -25.13
N PHE A 281 19.02 -0.28 -24.67
CA PHE A 281 17.57 -0.20 -24.58
C PHE A 281 17.07 0.99 -23.74
N MET A 282 17.77 1.34 -22.67
CA MET A 282 17.39 2.48 -21.83
C MET A 282 17.64 3.83 -22.52
N ARG A 283 18.55 3.90 -23.54
CA ARG A 283 18.83 5.12 -24.31
C ARG A 283 17.83 5.38 -25.45
N GLU A 284 17.25 4.33 -26.03
CA GLU A 284 16.15 4.43 -27.02
C GLU A 284 14.90 5.12 -26.44
#